data_d7afca6cd4213db2843a685d0237a806
#
_entry.id   d7afca6cd4213db2843a685d0237a806
#
_cell.length_a   1.000
_cell.length_b   1.000
_cell.length_c   1.000
_cell.angle_alpha   90.00
_cell.angle_beta   90.00
_cell.angle_gamma   90.00
#
_symmetry.space_group_name_H-M   'P 1'
#
loop_
_entity.id
_entity.type
_entity.pdbx_description
1 polymer ?
#
loop_
_entity_poly.entity_id
_entity_poly.type
_entity_poly.pdbx_seq_one_letter_code
_entity_poly.pdbx_strand_id
1 'polypeptide(L)'
;MQRTTVDFGIHLGTANSEIAVLKSTEVEVIENNEGQRRTPSAVWIDGKGRVRVGRLAKQHAEVDPTNAYSEFRLFMGTDHVYRFAAAGREMKPEELSAEVLKSLRADAHKRTGGEIRAAVISVPAYFDLPANGATRRAAQMAGIELSPLIQEPVAAALAYGFESERDRVFWMVYDIGGGTFDAAVMHVRDGLIQVVNHGGDEYLGGKLIDWEIVEKLLVPGLVRNYKLTDFRRGNGNWRGAFAKLKQQAEEAKIRLSTDEVTDIFIDQLCKDDNGQPVRVELEIRRKDLEPLIAPFVERSINICHRVLAEKRLDPGDIEKLILVGGPTLTPILREMLAQQLGIPPEFRLDPLTVVARGAAIFAGTQRVGHVESVQAAPGQSTVEKGRTNEFLEETRNQEGSAG
;
A
#
# COMPACT_ATOMS: atom_id res chain seq x y z
N MET A 1 29.76 15.87 -4.56
CA MET A 1 30.15 14.59 -3.97
C MET A 1 29.21 13.51 -4.52
N GLN A 2 29.76 12.45 -5.10
CA GLN A 2 28.96 11.31 -5.53
C GLN A 2 28.45 10.60 -4.28
N ARG A 3 27.12 10.41 -4.16
CA ARG A 3 26.51 9.73 -3.02
C ARG A 3 26.93 8.26 -3.02
N THR A 4 27.36 7.75 -1.89
CA THR A 4 27.81 6.36 -1.72
C THR A 4 26.74 5.46 -1.12
N THR A 5 25.57 6.04 -0.76
CA THR A 5 24.44 5.35 -0.14
C THR A 5 23.15 5.54 -0.95
N VAL A 6 22.24 4.59 -0.82
CA VAL A 6 20.86 4.72 -1.27
C VAL A 6 20.11 5.48 -0.17
N ASP A 7 19.49 6.62 -0.49
CA ASP A 7 18.85 7.44 0.53
C ASP A 7 17.31 7.38 0.48
N PHE A 8 16.75 6.81 -0.59
CA PHE A 8 15.31 6.80 -0.82
C PHE A 8 14.68 5.45 -0.50
N GLY A 9 13.56 5.49 0.20
CA GLY A 9 12.67 4.35 0.43
C GLY A 9 11.30 4.62 -0.17
N ILE A 10 10.77 3.62 -0.87
CA ILE A 10 9.46 3.67 -1.52
C ILE A 10 8.58 2.57 -0.94
N HIS A 11 7.40 2.94 -0.47
CA HIS A 11 6.30 2.01 -0.31
C HIS A 11 5.45 2.03 -1.59
N LEU A 12 5.49 0.93 -2.35
CA LEU A 12 4.65 0.75 -3.52
C LEU A 12 3.39 -0.01 -3.09
N GLY A 13 2.40 0.71 -2.56
CA GLY A 13 1.21 0.13 -1.96
C GLY A 13 0.11 -0.23 -2.97
N THR A 14 -0.82 -1.11 -2.58
CA THR A 14 -1.97 -1.50 -3.42
C THR A 14 -2.92 -0.33 -3.68
N ALA A 15 -3.20 0.46 -2.66
CA ALA A 15 -4.12 1.59 -2.76
C ALA A 15 -3.40 2.94 -2.86
N ASN A 16 -2.32 3.13 -2.12
CA ASN A 16 -1.51 4.35 -2.11
C ASN A 16 -0.03 3.97 -2.06
N SER A 17 0.81 4.85 -2.60
CA SER A 17 2.26 4.72 -2.59
C SER A 17 2.90 5.98 -2.03
N GLU A 18 4.03 5.83 -1.35
CA GLU A 18 4.78 6.90 -0.70
C GLU A 18 6.26 6.78 -1.02
N ILE A 19 6.96 7.91 -1.01
CA ILE A 19 8.42 7.98 -1.07
C ILE A 19 8.95 8.79 0.09
N ALA A 20 10.00 8.29 0.73
CA ALA A 20 10.70 8.96 1.80
C ALA A 20 12.19 9.06 1.49
N VAL A 21 12.86 10.03 2.09
CA VAL A 21 14.31 10.23 1.99
C VAL A 21 14.93 10.27 3.37
N LEU A 22 16.04 9.55 3.55
CA LEU A 22 16.88 9.65 4.74
C LEU A 22 17.85 10.82 4.56
N LYS A 23 17.76 11.82 5.44
CA LYS A 23 18.67 12.98 5.52
C LYS A 23 19.44 12.90 6.81
N SER A 24 20.69 12.51 6.74
CA SER A 24 21.54 12.25 7.92
C SER A 24 20.90 11.21 8.86
N THR A 25 20.18 11.62 9.87
CA THR A 25 19.49 10.74 10.85
C THR A 25 17.96 10.86 10.79
N GLU A 26 17.43 11.80 10.01
CA GLU A 26 16.00 12.07 9.95
C GLU A 26 15.40 11.57 8.64
N VAL A 27 14.19 11.01 8.72
CA VAL A 27 13.42 10.58 7.56
C VAL A 27 12.34 11.59 7.24
N GLU A 28 12.41 12.15 6.04
CA GLU A 28 11.36 13.00 5.46
C GLU A 28 10.51 12.21 4.47
N VAL A 29 9.19 12.16 4.68
CA VAL A 29 8.24 11.67 3.69
C VAL A 29 7.94 12.79 2.71
N ILE A 30 8.14 12.54 1.42
CA ILE A 30 8.05 13.55 0.38
C ILE A 30 6.58 13.73 -0.03
N GLU A 31 6.15 14.98 -0.07
CA GLU A 31 4.84 15.36 -0.58
C GLU A 31 4.82 15.32 -2.11
N ASN A 32 3.72 14.82 -2.66
CA ASN A 32 3.48 14.83 -4.09
C ASN A 32 3.12 16.24 -4.60
N ASN A 33 2.88 16.38 -5.89
CA ASN A 33 2.54 17.65 -6.55
C ASN A 33 1.19 18.25 -6.08
N GLU A 34 0.40 17.52 -5.31
CA GLU A 34 -0.86 17.97 -4.69
C GLU A 34 -0.69 18.31 -3.20
N GLY A 35 0.54 18.32 -2.65
CA GLY A 35 0.83 18.57 -1.24
C GLY A 35 0.44 17.43 -0.32
N GLN A 36 0.28 16.22 -0.85
CA GLN A 36 -0.08 15.03 -0.08
C GLN A 36 1.11 14.09 0.07
N ARG A 37 1.28 13.48 1.25
CA ARG A 37 2.35 12.51 1.52
C ARG A 37 2.11 11.15 0.87
N ARG A 38 0.93 10.94 0.28
CA ARG A 38 0.52 9.70 -0.35
C ARG A 38 0.00 9.97 -1.75
N THR A 39 0.38 9.12 -2.69
CA THR A 39 -0.08 9.15 -4.07
C THR A 39 -0.94 7.91 -4.31
N PRO A 40 -2.23 8.04 -4.67
CA PRO A 40 -3.05 6.88 -5.03
C PRO A 40 -2.38 6.05 -6.13
N SER A 41 -2.28 4.74 -5.91
CA SER A 41 -1.73 3.76 -6.87
C SER A 41 -2.76 3.48 -7.98
N ALA A 42 -3.04 4.50 -8.78
CA ALA A 42 -3.98 4.45 -9.88
C ALA A 42 -3.40 5.12 -11.11
N VAL A 43 -3.71 4.55 -12.28
CA VAL A 43 -3.26 5.02 -13.60
C VAL A 43 -4.46 5.19 -14.52
N TRP A 44 -4.58 6.33 -15.15
CA TRP A 44 -5.56 6.65 -16.19
C TRP A 44 -4.84 7.08 -17.47
N ILE A 45 -5.30 6.55 -18.61
CA ILE A 45 -4.79 6.93 -19.93
C ILE A 45 -5.95 7.46 -20.77
N ASP A 46 -5.85 8.72 -21.18
CA ASP A 46 -6.88 9.33 -22.00
C ASP A 46 -6.76 8.94 -23.49
N GLY A 47 -7.77 9.32 -24.31
CA GLY A 47 -7.81 9.02 -25.73
C GLY A 47 -6.67 9.67 -26.57
N LYS A 48 -5.86 10.53 -25.96
CA LYS A 48 -4.65 11.10 -26.57
C LYS A 48 -3.37 10.38 -26.13
N GLY A 49 -3.51 9.29 -25.35
CA GLY A 49 -2.40 8.51 -24.81
C GLY A 49 -1.67 9.17 -23.64
N ARG A 50 -2.22 10.23 -23.03
CA ARG A 50 -1.61 10.90 -21.88
C ARG A 50 -1.86 10.10 -20.62
N VAL A 51 -0.78 9.77 -19.93
CA VAL A 51 -0.82 9.03 -18.66
C VAL A 51 -1.03 10.01 -17.49
N ARG A 52 -1.93 9.66 -16.59
CA ARG A 52 -2.16 10.35 -15.33
C ARG A 52 -2.06 9.35 -14.19
N VAL A 53 -1.42 9.74 -13.10
CA VAL A 53 -1.25 8.93 -11.87
C VAL A 53 -1.84 9.69 -10.70
N GLY A 54 -2.30 8.97 -9.68
CA GLY A 54 -2.74 9.57 -8.42
C GLY A 54 -4.24 9.82 -8.36
N ARG A 55 -4.64 10.91 -7.69
CA ARG A 55 -6.03 11.19 -7.31
C ARG A 55 -6.98 11.25 -8.50
N LEU A 56 -6.59 11.94 -9.56
CA LEU A 56 -7.42 12.04 -10.77
C LEU A 56 -7.64 10.67 -11.41
N ALA A 57 -6.58 9.84 -11.50
CA ALA A 57 -6.70 8.49 -12.03
C ALA A 57 -7.60 7.60 -11.14
N LYS A 58 -7.49 7.72 -9.81
CA LYS A 58 -8.38 7.02 -8.87
C LYS A 58 -9.85 7.38 -9.07
N GLN A 59 -10.16 8.67 -9.28
CA GLN A 59 -11.51 9.13 -9.58
C GLN A 59 -12.03 8.55 -10.89
N HIS A 60 -11.18 8.50 -11.92
CA HIS A 60 -11.54 7.91 -13.21
C HIS A 60 -11.76 6.39 -13.13
N ALA A 61 -11.05 5.66 -12.28
CA ALA A 61 -11.21 4.21 -12.14
C ALA A 61 -12.64 3.79 -11.75
N GLU A 62 -13.37 4.65 -11.04
CA GLU A 62 -14.76 4.37 -10.66
C GLU A 62 -15.77 4.68 -11.79
N VAL A 63 -15.50 5.70 -12.61
CA VAL A 63 -16.45 6.16 -13.65
C VAL A 63 -16.08 5.65 -15.05
N ASP A 64 -14.82 5.40 -15.32
CA ASP A 64 -14.28 4.94 -16.61
C ASP A 64 -13.31 3.74 -16.42
N PRO A 65 -13.82 2.59 -15.97
CA PRO A 65 -13.00 1.42 -15.66
C PRO A 65 -12.38 0.74 -16.89
N THR A 66 -12.63 1.27 -18.08
CA THR A 66 -12.00 0.81 -19.33
C THR A 66 -10.73 1.59 -19.67
N ASN A 67 -10.45 2.69 -18.98
CA ASN A 67 -9.30 3.54 -19.23
C ASN A 67 -8.56 3.97 -17.96
N ALA A 68 -9.00 3.53 -16.79
CA ALA A 68 -8.36 3.82 -15.52
C ALA A 68 -8.36 2.59 -14.61
N TYR A 69 -7.21 2.30 -14.02
CA TYR A 69 -7.00 1.11 -13.20
C TYR A 69 -6.29 1.45 -11.90
N SER A 70 -6.65 0.72 -10.85
CA SER A 70 -6.00 0.70 -9.54
C SER A 70 -5.79 -0.75 -9.10
N GLU A 71 -5.10 -0.96 -7.97
CA GLU A 71 -4.89 -2.29 -7.37
C GLU A 71 -4.15 -3.30 -8.26
N PHE A 72 -3.50 -2.85 -9.30
CA PHE A 72 -2.73 -3.70 -10.21
C PHE A 72 -1.56 -4.39 -9.50
N ARG A 73 -1.15 -3.94 -8.31
CA ARG A 73 -0.13 -4.62 -7.49
C ARG A 73 -0.55 -6.04 -7.09
N LEU A 74 -1.84 -6.33 -6.97
CA LEU A 74 -2.35 -7.68 -6.67
C LEU A 74 -2.01 -8.69 -7.77
N PHE A 75 -1.72 -8.25 -8.98
CA PHE A 75 -1.42 -9.08 -10.13
C PHE A 75 0.06 -9.03 -10.54
N MET A 76 0.94 -8.52 -9.65
CA MET A 76 2.37 -8.48 -9.93
C MET A 76 2.95 -9.86 -10.16
N GLY A 77 3.76 -10.01 -11.22
CA GLY A 77 4.36 -11.28 -11.59
C GLY A 77 3.44 -12.26 -12.34
N THR A 78 2.19 -11.87 -12.62
CA THR A 78 1.23 -12.65 -13.41
C THR A 78 1.19 -12.17 -14.87
N ASP A 79 0.49 -12.94 -15.72
CA ASP A 79 0.26 -12.58 -17.14
C ASP A 79 -0.98 -11.67 -17.34
N HIS A 80 -1.52 -11.09 -16.24
CA HIS A 80 -2.66 -10.19 -16.33
C HIS A 80 -2.35 -8.98 -17.22
N VAL A 81 -3.31 -8.57 -18.04
CA VAL A 81 -3.18 -7.44 -18.97
C VAL A 81 -4.33 -6.46 -18.77
N TYR A 82 -4.00 -5.21 -18.60
CA TYR A 82 -4.92 -4.08 -18.52
C TYR A 82 -5.06 -3.41 -19.88
N ARG A 83 -6.31 -3.27 -20.37
CA ARG A 83 -6.61 -2.70 -21.69
C ARG A 83 -7.20 -1.33 -21.57
N PHE A 84 -6.49 -0.33 -22.08
CA PHE A 84 -6.94 1.06 -22.14
C PHE A 84 -7.64 1.29 -23.49
N ALA A 85 -8.97 1.18 -23.50
CA ALA A 85 -9.78 1.17 -24.71
C ALA A 85 -9.65 2.46 -25.53
N ALA A 86 -9.65 3.64 -24.87
CA ALA A 86 -9.55 4.94 -25.53
C ALA A 86 -8.19 5.19 -26.19
N ALA A 87 -7.11 4.61 -25.65
CA ALA A 87 -5.75 4.76 -26.15
C ALA A 87 -5.31 3.59 -27.04
N GLY A 88 -6.10 2.52 -27.14
CA GLY A 88 -5.72 1.28 -27.84
C GLY A 88 -4.46 0.64 -27.27
N ARG A 89 -4.20 0.78 -25.97
CA ARG A 89 -2.96 0.35 -25.31
C ARG A 89 -3.22 -0.78 -24.32
N GLU A 90 -2.32 -1.74 -24.28
CA GLU A 90 -2.29 -2.79 -23.27
C GLU A 90 -1.07 -2.60 -22.38
N MET A 91 -1.23 -2.86 -21.08
CA MET A 91 -0.16 -2.76 -20.08
C MET A 91 -0.24 -3.90 -19.07
N LYS A 92 0.92 -4.39 -18.65
CA LYS A 92 1.06 -5.36 -17.56
C LYS A 92 1.06 -4.65 -16.19
N PRO A 93 0.84 -5.39 -15.08
CA PRO A 93 0.89 -4.82 -13.72
C PRO A 93 2.18 -4.06 -13.42
N GLU A 94 3.33 -4.60 -13.82
CA GLU A 94 4.62 -3.94 -13.62
C GLU A 94 4.77 -2.64 -14.43
N GLU A 95 4.14 -2.52 -15.60
CA GLU A 95 4.17 -1.29 -16.38
C GLU A 95 3.32 -0.19 -15.74
N LEU A 96 2.16 -0.55 -15.15
CA LEU A 96 1.33 0.38 -14.38
C LEU A 96 2.05 0.81 -13.09
N SER A 97 2.70 -0.14 -12.42
CA SER A 97 3.53 0.14 -11.25
C SER A 97 4.70 1.08 -11.59
N ALA A 98 5.30 0.92 -12.77
CA ALA A 98 6.34 1.82 -13.26
C ALA A 98 5.84 3.26 -13.43
N GLU A 99 4.60 3.47 -13.89
CA GLU A 99 4.04 4.82 -13.99
C GLU A 99 3.88 5.48 -12.60
N VAL A 100 3.47 4.70 -11.59
CA VAL A 100 3.42 5.19 -10.20
C VAL A 100 4.82 5.54 -9.70
N LEU A 101 5.79 4.67 -9.91
CA LEU A 101 7.18 4.92 -9.51
C LEU A 101 7.79 6.13 -10.23
N LYS A 102 7.46 6.37 -11.50
CA LYS A 102 7.86 7.59 -12.24
C LYS A 102 7.29 8.84 -11.58
N SER A 103 6.03 8.81 -11.16
CA SER A 103 5.39 9.92 -10.45
C SER A 103 6.10 10.23 -9.14
N LEU A 104 6.31 9.21 -8.29
CA LEU A 104 7.03 9.38 -7.02
C LEU A 104 8.46 9.88 -7.21
N ARG A 105 9.15 9.36 -8.22
CA ARG A 105 10.51 9.79 -8.59
C ARG A 105 10.53 11.28 -9.02
N ALA A 106 9.53 11.71 -9.79
CA ALA A 106 9.42 13.11 -10.22
C ALA A 106 9.16 14.06 -9.03
N ASP A 107 8.28 13.66 -8.09
CA ASP A 107 8.01 14.42 -6.87
C ASP A 107 9.29 14.54 -6.01
N ALA A 108 10.01 13.44 -5.85
CA ALA A 108 11.25 13.42 -5.08
C ALA A 108 12.37 14.22 -5.78
N HIS A 109 12.47 14.16 -7.10
CA HIS A 109 13.39 15.01 -7.87
C HIS A 109 13.08 16.50 -7.66
N LYS A 110 11.82 16.88 -7.75
CA LYS A 110 11.37 18.26 -7.51
C LYS A 110 11.71 18.73 -6.09
N ARG A 111 11.56 17.86 -5.09
CA ARG A 111 11.81 18.18 -3.68
C ARG A 111 13.28 18.28 -3.34
N THR A 112 14.13 17.41 -3.91
CA THR A 112 15.56 17.27 -3.54
C THR A 112 16.52 17.89 -4.54
N GLY A 113 16.08 18.18 -5.76
CA GLY A 113 16.91 18.68 -6.86
C GLY A 113 17.88 17.66 -7.45
N GLY A 114 17.86 16.40 -6.95
CA GLY A 114 18.76 15.33 -7.39
C GLY A 114 18.07 14.27 -8.23
N GLU A 115 18.80 13.64 -9.15
CA GLU A 115 18.29 12.46 -9.85
C GLU A 115 18.25 11.26 -8.88
N ILE A 116 17.14 10.50 -8.96
CA ILE A 116 16.93 9.32 -8.14
C ILE A 116 17.09 8.09 -9.02
N ARG A 117 18.27 7.49 -8.95
CA ARG A 117 18.64 6.26 -9.67
C ARG A 117 18.64 5.02 -8.79
N ALA A 118 18.57 5.22 -7.47
CA ALA A 118 18.57 4.14 -6.48
C ALA A 118 17.52 4.42 -5.41
N ALA A 119 16.71 3.40 -5.09
CA ALA A 119 15.72 3.45 -4.01
C ALA A 119 15.43 2.03 -3.51
N VAL A 120 15.27 1.85 -2.20
CA VAL A 120 14.71 0.63 -1.64
C VAL A 120 13.20 0.64 -1.87
N ILE A 121 12.66 -0.47 -2.35
CA ILE A 121 11.21 -0.62 -2.59
C ILE A 121 10.65 -1.70 -1.67
N SER A 122 9.58 -1.40 -0.95
CA SER A 122 8.91 -2.38 -0.10
C SER A 122 8.00 -3.30 -0.91
N VAL A 123 7.94 -4.56 -0.47
CA VAL A 123 7.10 -5.60 -1.03
C VAL A 123 6.36 -6.35 0.09
N PRO A 124 5.15 -6.89 -0.15
CA PRO A 124 4.48 -7.74 0.82
C PRO A 124 5.32 -8.96 1.21
N ALA A 125 5.11 -9.47 2.43
CA ALA A 125 5.83 -10.67 2.90
C ALA A 125 5.51 -11.92 2.06
N TYR A 126 4.33 -11.99 1.44
CA TYR A 126 3.89 -13.12 0.62
C TYR A 126 4.35 -13.07 -0.85
N PHE A 127 5.02 -11.98 -1.29
CA PHE A 127 5.48 -11.90 -2.69
C PHE A 127 6.50 -12.98 -3.00
N ASP A 128 6.22 -13.75 -4.02
CA ASP A 128 7.10 -14.77 -4.59
C ASP A 128 8.19 -14.19 -5.51
N LEU A 129 9.03 -15.05 -6.08
CA LEU A 129 10.10 -14.63 -6.99
C LEU A 129 9.58 -13.91 -8.25
N PRO A 130 8.50 -14.37 -8.94
CA PRO A 130 7.88 -13.67 -10.05
C PRO A 130 7.43 -12.25 -9.69
N ALA A 131 6.72 -12.05 -8.57
CA ALA A 131 6.22 -10.76 -8.12
C ALA A 131 7.38 -9.82 -7.74
N ASN A 132 8.39 -10.32 -7.04
CA ASN A 132 9.62 -9.59 -6.73
C ASN A 132 10.37 -9.18 -8.00
N GLY A 133 10.47 -10.07 -8.98
CA GLY A 133 11.06 -9.79 -10.30
C GLY A 133 10.30 -8.71 -11.06
N ALA A 134 8.97 -8.76 -11.05
CA ALA A 134 8.10 -7.75 -11.66
C ALA A 134 8.27 -6.37 -10.98
N THR A 135 8.43 -6.33 -9.65
CA THR A 135 8.70 -5.08 -8.92
C THR A 135 10.03 -4.45 -9.34
N ARG A 136 11.09 -5.26 -9.50
CA ARG A 136 12.39 -4.77 -10.02
C ARG A 136 12.27 -4.27 -11.46
N ARG A 137 11.54 -4.97 -12.34
CA ARG A 137 11.29 -4.49 -13.72
C ARG A 137 10.54 -3.16 -13.72
N ALA A 138 9.53 -3.00 -12.87
CA ALA A 138 8.81 -1.74 -12.71
C ALA A 138 9.75 -0.59 -12.31
N ALA A 139 10.66 -0.84 -11.36
CA ALA A 139 11.68 0.12 -10.95
C ALA A 139 12.61 0.51 -12.11
N GLN A 140 13.12 -0.46 -12.86
CA GLN A 140 13.97 -0.21 -14.03
C GLN A 140 13.23 0.62 -15.09
N MET A 141 11.98 0.29 -15.41
CA MET A 141 11.15 1.07 -16.33
C MET A 141 10.87 2.49 -15.83
N ALA A 142 10.91 2.71 -14.53
CA ALA A 142 10.82 4.03 -13.92
C ALA A 142 12.16 4.77 -13.86
N GLY A 143 13.27 4.18 -14.33
CA GLY A 143 14.61 4.75 -14.28
C GLY A 143 15.26 4.68 -12.89
N ILE A 144 14.82 3.74 -12.04
CA ILE A 144 15.46 3.38 -10.78
C ILE A 144 16.33 2.15 -11.07
N GLU A 145 17.62 2.38 -11.28
CA GLU A 145 18.58 1.37 -11.77
C GLU A 145 18.94 0.36 -10.66
N LEU A 146 19.03 0.83 -9.42
CA LEU A 146 19.31 0.01 -8.22
C LEU A 146 18.08 0.04 -7.30
N SER A 147 17.41 -1.11 -7.17
CA SER A 147 16.19 -1.24 -6.38
C SER A 147 16.24 -2.46 -5.45
N PRO A 148 17.01 -2.41 -4.33
CA PRO A 148 16.92 -3.43 -3.30
C PRO A 148 15.48 -3.51 -2.79
N LEU A 149 15.00 -4.73 -2.52
CA LEU A 149 13.66 -4.96 -1.99
C LEU A 149 13.72 -5.22 -0.49
N ILE A 150 12.70 -4.76 0.23
CA ILE A 150 12.50 -5.04 1.65
C ILE A 150 11.06 -5.47 1.88
N GLN A 151 10.83 -6.44 2.76
CA GLN A 151 9.46 -6.82 3.12
C GLN A 151 8.78 -5.71 3.93
N GLU A 152 7.51 -5.40 3.63
CA GLU A 152 6.74 -4.35 4.30
C GLU A 152 6.75 -4.46 5.83
N PRO A 153 6.53 -5.64 6.44
CA PRO A 153 6.60 -5.75 7.91
C PRO A 153 8.01 -5.48 8.46
N VAL A 154 9.06 -5.87 7.75
CA VAL A 154 10.44 -5.57 8.15
C VAL A 154 10.70 -4.06 8.07
N ALA A 155 10.26 -3.41 7.01
CA ALA A 155 10.37 -1.96 6.88
C ALA A 155 9.60 -1.25 8.01
N ALA A 156 8.36 -1.64 8.30
CA ALA A 156 7.59 -1.07 9.40
C ALA A 156 8.32 -1.21 10.74
N ALA A 157 8.88 -2.39 11.03
CA ALA A 157 9.63 -2.64 12.25
C ALA A 157 10.91 -1.78 12.35
N LEU A 158 11.65 -1.64 11.25
CA LEU A 158 12.85 -0.78 11.21
C LEU A 158 12.55 0.68 11.55
N ALA A 159 11.37 1.17 11.16
CA ALA A 159 10.96 2.54 11.50
C ALA A 159 10.80 2.75 13.02
N TYR A 160 10.41 1.70 13.75
CA TYR A 160 10.30 1.75 15.22
C TYR A 160 11.65 1.60 15.94
N GLY A 161 12.71 1.20 15.22
CA GLY A 161 14.04 0.99 15.81
C GLY A 161 14.18 -0.36 16.51
N PHE A 162 15.42 -0.70 16.88
CA PHE A 162 15.78 -1.99 17.49
C PHE A 162 15.76 -1.99 19.02
N GLU A 163 15.14 -0.98 19.64
CA GLU A 163 15.12 -0.89 21.09
C GLU A 163 14.27 -2.02 21.68
N SER A 164 14.93 -3.08 22.12
CA SER A 164 14.38 -4.14 22.93
C SER A 164 15.28 -4.38 24.12
N GLU A 165 14.69 -4.47 25.30
CA GLU A 165 15.39 -4.80 26.55
C GLU A 165 15.63 -6.32 26.69
N ARG A 166 15.15 -7.14 25.76
CA ARG A 166 15.21 -8.60 25.81
C ARG A 166 16.01 -9.18 24.64
N ASP A 167 16.73 -10.26 24.90
CA ASP A 167 17.54 -10.95 23.88
C ASP A 167 16.72 -11.68 22.80
N ARG A 168 15.45 -11.93 23.07
CA ARG A 168 14.52 -12.57 22.13
C ARG A 168 13.16 -11.94 22.28
N VAL A 169 12.68 -11.31 21.22
CA VAL A 169 11.36 -10.71 21.20
C VAL A 169 10.62 -11.00 19.91
N PHE A 170 9.33 -11.20 20.05
CA PHE A 170 8.46 -11.23 18.89
C PHE A 170 7.68 -9.91 18.77
N TRP A 171 7.61 -9.41 17.58
CA TRP A 171 6.77 -8.28 17.21
C TRP A 171 5.75 -8.74 16.19
N MET A 172 4.57 -8.12 16.19
CA MET A 172 3.56 -8.35 15.18
C MET A 172 3.33 -7.06 14.40
N VAL A 173 3.28 -7.15 13.08
CA VAL A 173 2.78 -6.09 12.21
C VAL A 173 1.36 -6.45 11.80
N TYR A 174 0.46 -5.51 12.01
CA TYR A 174 -0.94 -5.55 11.59
C TYR A 174 -1.11 -4.49 10.49
N ASP A 175 -1.13 -4.94 9.25
CA ASP A 175 -1.23 -4.07 8.09
C ASP A 175 -2.59 -4.23 7.43
N ILE A 176 -3.43 -3.20 7.55
CA ILE A 176 -4.72 -3.15 6.87
C ILE A 176 -4.76 -1.94 5.94
N GLY A 177 -4.64 -2.23 4.65
CA GLY A 177 -4.65 -1.24 3.58
C GLY A 177 -6.05 -0.88 3.07
N GLY A 178 -6.11 -0.35 1.85
CA GLY A 178 -7.39 -0.05 1.19
C GLY A 178 -8.13 -1.30 0.72
N GLY A 179 -7.43 -2.37 0.36
CA GLY A 179 -8.00 -3.58 -0.22
C GLY A 179 -7.55 -4.88 0.40
N THR A 180 -6.40 -4.90 1.08
CA THR A 180 -5.75 -6.08 1.65
C THR A 180 -5.51 -5.93 3.13
N PHE A 181 -5.40 -7.07 3.81
CA PHE A 181 -4.95 -7.21 5.18
C PHE A 181 -3.80 -8.22 5.24
N ASP A 182 -2.73 -7.85 5.95
CA ASP A 182 -1.58 -8.70 6.22
C ASP A 182 -1.22 -8.65 7.70
N ALA A 183 -1.01 -9.81 8.30
CA ALA A 183 -0.45 -9.98 9.64
C ALA A 183 0.89 -10.71 9.53
N ALA A 184 1.94 -10.17 10.11
CA ALA A 184 3.25 -10.80 10.11
C ALA A 184 3.83 -10.82 11.53
N VAL A 185 4.32 -11.99 11.95
CA VAL A 185 5.10 -12.13 13.18
C VAL A 185 6.57 -12.12 12.83
N MET A 186 7.31 -11.30 13.56
CA MET A 186 8.74 -11.14 13.38
C MET A 186 9.49 -11.55 14.64
N HIS A 187 10.61 -12.18 14.47
CA HIS A 187 11.62 -12.40 15.50
C HIS A 187 12.66 -11.30 15.42
N VAL A 188 12.85 -10.59 16.50
CA VAL A 188 13.87 -9.54 16.65
C VAL A 188 14.94 -10.05 17.58
N ARG A 189 16.19 -10.14 17.07
CA ARG A 189 17.34 -10.64 17.83
C ARG A 189 18.63 -10.03 17.30
N ASP A 190 19.50 -9.58 18.19
CA ASP A 190 20.86 -9.10 17.86
C ASP A 190 20.87 -8.06 16.72
N GLY A 191 19.87 -7.17 16.67
CA GLY A 191 19.73 -6.17 15.61
C GLY A 191 19.21 -6.73 14.26
N LEU A 192 18.83 -8.01 14.20
CA LEU A 192 18.23 -8.64 13.03
C LEU A 192 16.72 -8.76 13.20
N ILE A 193 15.98 -8.49 12.14
CA ILE A 193 14.53 -8.69 12.06
C ILE A 193 14.25 -9.74 10.99
N GLN A 194 13.57 -10.80 11.38
CA GLN A 194 13.18 -11.89 10.49
C GLN A 194 11.70 -12.16 10.60
N VAL A 195 10.99 -12.19 9.46
CA VAL A 195 9.60 -12.67 9.41
C VAL A 195 9.60 -14.18 9.66
N VAL A 196 8.94 -14.62 10.73
CA VAL A 196 8.86 -16.03 11.11
C VAL A 196 7.53 -16.66 10.73
N ASN A 197 6.49 -15.86 10.58
CA ASN A 197 5.20 -16.27 10.04
C ASN A 197 4.41 -15.07 9.51
N HIS A 198 3.53 -15.30 8.57
CA HIS A 198 2.60 -14.30 8.05
C HIS A 198 1.30 -14.96 7.59
N GLY A 199 0.26 -14.16 7.49
CA GLY A 199 -1.02 -14.56 6.92
C GLY A 199 -1.82 -13.31 6.56
N GLY A 200 -2.77 -13.44 5.68
CA GLY A 200 -3.49 -12.27 5.19
C GLY A 200 -4.81 -12.61 4.53
N ASP A 201 -5.39 -11.58 3.94
CA ASP A 201 -6.64 -11.62 3.19
C ASP A 201 -6.61 -10.54 2.11
N GLU A 202 -6.56 -10.95 0.85
CA GLU A 202 -6.46 -10.07 -0.32
C GLU A 202 -7.74 -9.26 -0.60
N TYR A 203 -8.82 -9.54 0.11
CA TYR A 203 -10.11 -8.89 -0.05
C TYR A 203 -10.58 -8.18 1.23
N LEU A 204 -9.72 -8.00 2.22
CA LEU A 204 -10.03 -7.35 3.49
C LEU A 204 -9.32 -5.99 3.58
N GLY A 205 -10.08 -4.89 3.54
CA GLY A 205 -9.50 -3.55 3.63
C GLY A 205 -10.53 -2.44 3.68
N GLY A 206 -10.08 -1.21 3.76
CA GLY A 206 -10.92 -0.02 3.92
C GLY A 206 -12.03 0.15 2.89
N LYS A 207 -11.86 -0.37 1.68
CA LYS A 207 -12.88 -0.34 0.62
C LYS A 207 -14.16 -1.11 0.96
N LEU A 208 -14.04 -2.21 1.71
CA LEU A 208 -15.23 -2.94 2.15
C LEU A 208 -16.07 -2.07 3.07
N ILE A 209 -15.42 -1.35 3.97
CA ILE A 209 -16.10 -0.40 4.87
C ILE A 209 -16.77 0.72 4.06
N ASP A 210 -16.11 1.26 3.04
CA ASP A 210 -16.70 2.28 2.17
C ASP A 210 -18.00 1.78 1.51
N TRP A 211 -17.99 0.55 1.02
CA TRP A 211 -19.17 -0.05 0.41
C TRP A 211 -20.28 -0.37 1.41
N GLU A 212 -19.95 -0.79 2.64
CA GLU A 212 -20.96 -0.96 3.70
C GLU A 212 -21.65 0.37 4.04
N ILE A 213 -20.90 1.48 4.11
CA ILE A 213 -21.48 2.82 4.29
C ILE A 213 -22.45 3.14 3.14
N VAL A 214 -22.04 2.92 1.90
CA VAL A 214 -22.90 3.15 0.74
C VAL A 214 -24.16 2.31 0.80
N GLU A 215 -24.02 1.00 0.97
CA GLU A 215 -25.12 0.05 0.85
C GLU A 215 -26.06 0.06 2.07
N LYS A 216 -25.55 0.32 3.26
CA LYS A 216 -26.35 0.27 4.50
C LYS A 216 -26.85 1.63 4.98
N LEU A 217 -26.10 2.71 4.72
CA LEU A 217 -26.49 4.04 5.22
C LEU A 217 -27.03 4.95 4.11
N LEU A 218 -26.44 4.95 2.92
CA LEU A 218 -26.80 5.90 1.86
C LEU A 218 -27.93 5.39 0.96
N VAL A 219 -27.79 4.19 0.41
CA VAL A 219 -28.75 3.63 -0.57
C VAL A 219 -30.17 3.50 -0.02
N PRO A 220 -30.41 3.02 1.23
CA PRO A 220 -31.78 2.88 1.74
C PRO A 220 -32.56 4.19 1.82
N GLY A 221 -31.90 5.29 2.17
CA GLY A 221 -32.53 6.63 2.16
C GLY A 221 -32.85 7.10 0.76
N LEU A 222 -31.98 6.87 -0.19
CA LEU A 222 -32.15 7.27 -1.59
C LEU A 222 -33.32 6.55 -2.24
N VAL A 223 -33.41 5.22 -2.15
CA VAL A 223 -34.51 4.45 -2.77
C VAL A 223 -35.86 4.66 -2.09
N ARG A 224 -35.86 5.14 -0.85
CA ARG A 224 -37.11 5.55 -0.15
C ARG A 224 -37.64 6.89 -0.65
N ASN A 225 -36.74 7.84 -0.93
CA ASN A 225 -37.11 9.22 -1.20
C ASN A 225 -37.24 9.54 -2.70
N TYR A 226 -36.64 8.72 -3.57
CA TYR A 226 -36.58 8.93 -5.01
C TYR A 226 -37.00 7.68 -5.78
N LYS A 227 -37.56 7.86 -6.95
CA LYS A 227 -37.88 6.76 -7.85
C LYS A 227 -36.59 6.34 -8.61
N LEU A 228 -35.94 5.32 -8.14
CA LEU A 228 -34.64 4.81 -8.66
C LEU A 228 -34.78 3.31 -8.98
N THR A 229 -35.19 2.98 -10.20
CA THR A 229 -35.37 1.59 -10.60
C THR A 229 -34.02 0.86 -10.68
N ASP A 230 -33.95 -0.29 -10.01
CA ASP A 230 -32.75 -1.15 -9.97
C ASP A 230 -31.47 -0.40 -9.54
N PHE A 231 -31.61 0.49 -8.52
CA PHE A 231 -30.51 1.28 -7.97
C PHE A 231 -29.61 0.40 -7.11
N ARG A 232 -28.66 -0.24 -7.75
CA ARG A 232 -27.71 -1.13 -7.11
C ARG A 232 -26.32 -1.02 -7.73
N ARG A 233 -25.33 -1.36 -6.95
CA ARG A 233 -23.95 -1.52 -7.39
C ARG A 233 -23.89 -2.56 -8.51
N GLY A 234 -23.11 -2.28 -9.56
CA GLY A 234 -22.96 -3.15 -10.74
C GLY A 234 -23.95 -2.85 -11.87
N ASN A 235 -25.04 -2.10 -11.62
CA ASN A 235 -25.87 -1.59 -12.71
C ASN A 235 -25.16 -0.41 -13.40
N GLY A 236 -24.84 -0.59 -14.70
CA GLY A 236 -24.07 0.38 -15.49
C GLY A 236 -24.71 1.77 -15.55
N ASN A 237 -26.06 1.85 -15.50
CA ASN A 237 -26.80 3.11 -15.52
C ASN A 237 -26.49 4.00 -14.30
N TRP A 238 -26.18 3.38 -13.15
CA TRP A 238 -25.93 4.07 -11.90
C TRP A 238 -24.44 4.16 -11.54
N ARG A 239 -23.53 3.74 -12.42
CA ARG A 239 -22.09 3.72 -12.16
C ARG A 239 -21.58 5.06 -11.64
N GLY A 240 -21.91 6.17 -12.29
CA GLY A 240 -21.46 7.49 -11.87
C GLY A 240 -22.02 7.90 -10.50
N ALA A 241 -23.26 7.51 -10.18
CA ALA A 241 -23.83 7.75 -8.86
C ALA A 241 -23.09 6.96 -7.78
N PHE A 242 -22.88 5.67 -7.99
CA PHE A 242 -22.14 4.81 -7.03
C PHE A 242 -20.68 5.24 -6.86
N ALA A 243 -20.04 5.76 -7.91
CA ALA A 243 -18.69 6.34 -7.80
C ALA A 243 -18.65 7.54 -6.84
N LYS A 244 -19.62 8.47 -6.98
CA LYS A 244 -19.73 9.64 -6.08
C LYS A 244 -20.07 9.21 -4.64
N LEU A 245 -21.01 8.27 -4.46
CA LEU A 245 -21.37 7.74 -3.15
C LEU A 245 -20.17 7.11 -2.45
N LYS A 246 -19.41 6.28 -3.15
CA LYS A 246 -18.21 5.62 -2.61
C LYS A 246 -17.14 6.62 -2.21
N GLN A 247 -16.89 7.64 -3.05
CA GLN A 247 -15.93 8.69 -2.73
C GLN A 247 -16.32 9.41 -1.44
N GLN A 248 -17.57 9.80 -1.31
CA GLN A 248 -18.06 10.51 -0.11
C GLN A 248 -18.09 9.61 1.12
N ALA A 249 -18.38 8.32 0.96
CA ALA A 249 -18.28 7.33 2.04
C ALA A 249 -16.84 7.17 2.54
N GLU A 250 -15.86 7.09 1.65
CA GLU A 250 -14.43 7.05 2.01
C GLU A 250 -14.02 8.33 2.76
N GLU A 251 -14.41 9.50 2.25
CA GLU A 251 -14.09 10.79 2.91
C GLU A 251 -14.75 10.90 4.29
N ALA A 252 -16.00 10.46 4.44
CA ALA A 252 -16.70 10.44 5.72
C ALA A 252 -16.03 9.46 6.71
N LYS A 253 -15.71 8.25 6.28
CA LYS A 253 -14.96 7.27 7.09
C LYS A 253 -13.65 7.85 7.60
N ILE A 254 -12.89 8.54 6.74
CA ILE A 254 -11.61 9.16 7.13
C ILE A 254 -11.84 10.25 8.17
N ARG A 255 -12.82 11.15 7.97
CA ARG A 255 -13.15 12.20 8.95
C ARG A 255 -13.58 11.62 10.29
N LEU A 256 -14.42 10.58 10.28
CA LEU A 256 -14.89 9.92 11.49
C LEU A 256 -13.82 9.13 12.26
N SER A 257 -12.60 9.02 11.72
CA SER A 257 -11.45 8.54 12.49
C SER A 257 -10.98 9.56 13.54
N THR A 258 -11.23 10.86 13.32
CA THR A 258 -10.92 11.97 14.24
C THR A 258 -12.15 12.59 14.86
N ASP A 259 -13.19 12.81 14.04
CA ASP A 259 -14.41 13.49 14.44
C ASP A 259 -15.49 12.48 14.87
N GLU A 260 -16.42 12.90 15.71
CA GLU A 260 -17.54 12.06 16.12
C GLU A 260 -18.72 12.11 15.16
N VAL A 261 -18.81 13.19 14.37
CA VAL A 261 -19.91 13.48 13.46
C VAL A 261 -19.37 14.09 12.18
N THR A 262 -19.95 13.73 11.05
CA THR A 262 -19.67 14.38 9.77
C THR A 262 -20.90 14.34 8.86
N ASP A 263 -20.95 15.26 7.90
CA ASP A 263 -22.01 15.30 6.90
C ASP A 263 -21.50 14.73 5.57
N ILE A 264 -22.40 13.99 4.90
CA ILE A 264 -22.28 13.64 3.49
C ILE A 264 -23.25 14.54 2.71
N PHE A 265 -22.69 15.35 1.82
CA PHE A 265 -23.47 16.23 0.96
C PHE A 265 -23.08 16.04 -0.51
N ILE A 266 -24.07 15.68 -1.36
CA ILE A 266 -23.93 15.60 -2.82
C ILE A 266 -25.12 16.33 -3.45
N ASP A 267 -24.91 17.51 -3.99
CA ASP A 267 -25.99 18.32 -4.58
C ASP A 267 -26.59 17.69 -5.84
N GLN A 268 -25.75 17.05 -6.66
CA GLN A 268 -26.17 16.39 -7.90
C GLN A 268 -25.57 14.99 -7.98
N LEU A 269 -26.25 14.02 -7.34
CA LEU A 269 -25.84 12.63 -7.45
C LEU A 269 -26.12 12.08 -8.85
N CYS A 270 -27.37 12.14 -9.25
CA CYS A 270 -27.90 11.71 -10.56
C CYS A 270 -29.25 12.35 -10.81
N LYS A 271 -29.97 11.91 -11.84
CA LYS A 271 -31.40 12.14 -12.02
C LYS A 271 -32.17 10.86 -11.71
N ASP A 272 -33.35 11.00 -11.11
CA ASP A 272 -34.24 9.87 -10.89
C ASP A 272 -34.98 9.46 -12.18
N ASP A 273 -35.83 8.44 -12.12
CA ASP A 273 -36.61 7.94 -13.28
C ASP A 273 -37.60 8.96 -13.83
N ASN A 274 -37.94 9.99 -13.06
CA ASN A 274 -38.81 11.10 -13.49
C ASN A 274 -37.98 12.31 -13.99
N GLY A 275 -36.63 12.19 -14.05
CA GLY A 275 -35.73 13.26 -14.49
C GLY A 275 -35.42 14.31 -13.41
N GLN A 276 -35.89 14.11 -12.16
CA GLN A 276 -35.65 15.03 -11.05
C GLN A 276 -34.20 14.83 -10.49
N PRO A 277 -33.57 15.93 -10.06
CA PRO A 277 -32.23 15.83 -9.46
C PRO A 277 -32.30 15.10 -8.11
N VAL A 278 -31.41 14.14 -7.93
CA VAL A 278 -31.25 13.40 -6.68
C VAL A 278 -30.10 14.03 -5.86
N ARG A 279 -30.37 14.32 -4.61
CA ARG A 279 -29.43 14.89 -3.64
C ARG A 279 -29.17 13.92 -2.50
N VAL A 280 -28.02 14.00 -1.90
CA VAL A 280 -27.68 13.32 -0.66
C VAL A 280 -27.38 14.39 0.38
N GLU A 281 -28.05 14.31 1.50
CA GLU A 281 -27.77 15.09 2.69
C GLU A 281 -28.00 14.18 3.89
N LEU A 282 -26.92 13.78 4.55
CA LEU A 282 -26.97 12.82 5.65
C LEU A 282 -25.88 13.14 6.68
N GLU A 283 -26.26 13.40 7.92
CA GLU A 283 -25.37 13.40 9.07
C GLU A 283 -25.05 11.94 9.44
N ILE A 284 -23.77 11.60 9.55
CA ILE A 284 -23.29 10.30 9.99
C ILE A 284 -22.43 10.48 11.22
N ARG A 285 -22.63 9.63 12.20
CA ARG A 285 -21.87 9.60 13.45
C ARG A 285 -20.91 8.39 13.47
N ARG A 286 -19.79 8.52 14.17
CA ARG A 286 -18.84 7.42 14.35
C ARG A 286 -19.52 6.13 14.84
N LYS A 287 -20.42 6.23 15.82
CA LYS A 287 -21.21 5.10 16.33
C LYS A 287 -22.07 4.38 15.28
N ASP A 288 -22.41 5.04 14.16
CA ASP A 288 -23.17 4.42 13.09
C ASP A 288 -22.28 3.55 12.19
N LEU A 289 -20.96 3.84 12.17
CA LEU A 289 -19.95 3.07 11.45
C LEU A 289 -19.41 1.89 12.24
N GLU A 290 -19.33 1.97 13.54
CA GLU A 290 -18.74 0.94 14.39
C GLU A 290 -19.32 -0.46 14.15
N PRO A 291 -20.65 -0.66 14.08
CA PRO A 291 -21.24 -1.97 13.78
C PRO A 291 -20.96 -2.46 12.36
N LEU A 292 -20.67 -1.53 11.42
CA LEU A 292 -20.32 -1.87 10.04
C LEU A 292 -18.83 -2.29 9.94
N ILE A 293 -17.97 -1.76 10.81
CA ILE A 293 -16.53 -2.00 10.82
C ILE A 293 -16.19 -3.26 11.63
N ALA A 294 -16.84 -3.49 12.75
CA ALA A 294 -16.53 -4.56 13.69
C ALA A 294 -16.36 -5.95 13.05
N PRO A 295 -17.22 -6.42 12.13
CA PRO A 295 -17.06 -7.74 11.51
C PRO A 295 -15.76 -7.89 10.69
N PHE A 296 -15.29 -6.82 10.07
CA PHE A 296 -14.03 -6.82 9.33
C PHE A 296 -12.83 -6.87 10.26
N VAL A 297 -12.91 -6.18 11.40
CA VAL A 297 -11.87 -6.23 12.44
C VAL A 297 -11.81 -7.60 13.08
N GLU A 298 -12.94 -8.21 13.42
CA GLU A 298 -12.99 -9.58 13.95
C GLU A 298 -12.35 -10.59 12.99
N ARG A 299 -12.65 -10.46 11.68
CA ARG A 299 -12.05 -11.30 10.65
C ARG A 299 -10.52 -11.16 10.63
N SER A 300 -9.98 -9.94 10.75
CA SER A 300 -8.54 -9.70 10.79
C SER A 300 -7.89 -10.22 12.08
N ILE A 301 -8.55 -10.07 13.23
CA ILE A 301 -8.09 -10.60 14.54
C ILE A 301 -7.99 -12.13 14.49
N ASN A 302 -8.98 -12.81 13.90
CA ASN A 302 -8.94 -14.25 13.71
C ASN A 302 -7.75 -14.71 12.87
N ILE A 303 -7.35 -13.92 11.87
CA ILE A 303 -6.12 -14.19 11.08
C ILE A 303 -4.89 -14.02 11.98
N CYS A 304 -4.82 -12.97 12.82
CA CYS A 304 -3.72 -12.77 13.75
C CYS A 304 -3.56 -13.95 14.71
N HIS A 305 -4.65 -14.40 15.32
CA HIS A 305 -4.63 -15.59 16.21
C HIS A 305 -4.14 -16.84 15.48
N ARG A 306 -4.57 -17.07 14.22
CA ARG A 306 -4.09 -18.20 13.44
C ARG A 306 -2.58 -18.11 13.17
N VAL A 307 -2.08 -16.93 12.78
CA VAL A 307 -0.66 -16.69 12.51
C VAL A 307 0.20 -16.94 13.76
N LEU A 308 -0.27 -16.55 14.95
CA LEU A 308 0.38 -16.84 16.22
C LEU A 308 0.37 -18.35 16.53
N ALA A 309 -0.80 -18.98 16.46
CA ALA A 309 -1.00 -20.38 16.80
C ALA A 309 -0.15 -21.33 15.95
N GLU A 310 0.05 -21.05 14.65
CA GLU A 310 0.90 -21.81 13.74
C GLU A 310 2.37 -21.86 14.21
N LYS A 311 2.81 -20.88 14.98
CA LYS A 311 4.16 -20.84 15.60
C LYS A 311 4.14 -21.17 17.09
N ARG A 312 3.01 -21.59 17.64
CA ARG A 312 2.81 -21.87 19.06
C ARG A 312 3.15 -20.66 19.94
N LEU A 313 2.78 -19.48 19.46
CA LEU A 313 2.92 -18.22 20.18
C LEU A 313 1.57 -17.79 20.73
N ASP A 314 1.59 -17.22 21.92
CA ASP A 314 0.45 -16.56 22.53
C ASP A 314 0.56 -15.03 22.40
N PRO A 315 -0.53 -14.27 22.50
CA PRO A 315 -0.47 -12.80 22.50
C PRO A 315 0.53 -12.21 23.50
N GLY A 316 0.75 -12.87 24.64
CA GLY A 316 1.72 -12.46 25.66
C GLY A 316 3.19 -12.60 25.24
N ASP A 317 3.49 -13.35 24.19
CA ASP A 317 4.83 -13.47 23.62
C ASP A 317 5.20 -12.27 22.71
N ILE A 318 4.18 -11.47 22.34
CA ILE A 318 4.36 -10.33 21.43
C ILE A 318 4.63 -9.06 22.25
N GLU A 319 5.82 -8.49 22.06
CA GLU A 319 6.22 -7.27 22.77
C GLU A 319 5.58 -6.02 22.14
N LYS A 320 5.48 -5.97 20.80
CA LYS A 320 4.95 -4.82 20.08
C LYS A 320 3.97 -5.22 18.97
N LEU A 321 2.83 -4.53 18.92
CA LEU A 321 1.89 -4.59 17.80
C LEU A 321 2.01 -3.30 16.99
N ILE A 322 2.66 -3.40 15.84
CA ILE A 322 2.89 -2.27 14.93
C ILE A 322 1.73 -2.17 13.96
N LEU A 323 1.09 -1.01 13.94
CA LEU A 323 -0.05 -0.73 13.07
C LEU A 323 0.41 -0.08 11.76
N VAL A 324 -0.11 -0.59 10.64
CA VAL A 324 0.13 -0.07 9.30
C VAL A 324 -1.19 0.11 8.56
N GLY A 325 -1.29 1.17 7.76
CA GLY A 325 -2.43 1.46 6.90
C GLY A 325 -3.51 2.34 7.53
N GLY A 326 -4.30 2.97 6.66
CA GLY A 326 -5.30 3.97 7.04
C GLY A 326 -6.41 3.50 7.97
N PRO A 327 -7.02 2.33 7.75
CA PRO A 327 -8.06 1.82 8.64
C PRO A 327 -7.64 1.64 10.09
N THR A 328 -6.34 1.50 10.39
CA THR A 328 -5.82 1.44 11.76
C THR A 328 -5.99 2.74 12.55
N LEU A 329 -6.33 3.83 11.89
CA LEU A 329 -6.67 5.11 12.55
C LEU A 329 -8.07 5.10 13.16
N THR A 330 -8.92 4.14 12.79
CA THR A 330 -10.30 4.06 13.28
C THR A 330 -10.32 3.61 14.75
N PRO A 331 -10.98 4.36 15.67
CA PRO A 331 -10.96 4.06 17.11
C PRO A 331 -11.44 2.65 17.45
N ILE A 332 -12.58 2.19 16.92
CA ILE A 332 -13.12 0.87 17.20
C ILE A 332 -12.13 -0.27 16.86
N LEU A 333 -11.33 -0.12 15.76
CA LEU A 333 -10.33 -1.11 15.40
C LEU A 333 -9.27 -1.23 16.50
N ARG A 334 -8.78 -0.10 17.01
CA ARG A 334 -7.76 -0.05 18.07
C ARG A 334 -8.27 -0.64 19.37
N GLU A 335 -9.52 -0.33 19.73
CA GLU A 335 -10.18 -0.87 20.91
C GLU A 335 -10.34 -2.39 20.81
N MET A 336 -10.81 -2.89 19.67
CA MET A 336 -10.97 -4.32 19.45
C MET A 336 -9.63 -5.06 19.45
N LEU A 337 -8.58 -4.50 18.86
CA LEU A 337 -7.23 -5.09 18.93
C LEU A 337 -6.74 -5.20 20.37
N ALA A 338 -6.88 -4.15 21.16
CA ALA A 338 -6.45 -4.17 22.55
C ALA A 338 -7.26 -5.16 23.40
N GLN A 339 -8.58 -5.27 23.17
CA GLN A 339 -9.47 -6.09 23.98
C GLN A 339 -9.50 -7.57 23.54
N GLN A 340 -9.52 -7.84 22.23
CA GLN A 340 -9.75 -9.17 21.68
C GLN A 340 -8.45 -9.86 21.26
N LEU A 341 -7.47 -9.14 20.71
CA LEU A 341 -6.17 -9.71 20.41
C LEU A 341 -5.27 -9.77 21.65
N GLY A 342 -5.52 -8.87 22.63
CA GLY A 342 -4.77 -8.83 23.88
C GLY A 342 -3.35 -8.28 23.75
N ILE A 343 -3.02 -7.65 22.63
CA ILE A 343 -1.73 -7.02 22.40
C ILE A 343 -1.96 -5.51 22.24
N PRO A 344 -1.39 -4.65 23.13
CA PRO A 344 -1.57 -3.22 23.01
C PRO A 344 -0.87 -2.68 21.76
N PRO A 345 -1.62 -1.92 20.90
CA PRO A 345 -1.05 -1.35 19.71
C PRO A 345 -0.04 -0.22 20.00
N GLU A 346 1.01 -0.13 19.20
CA GLU A 346 1.97 0.97 19.19
C GLU A 346 1.47 2.16 18.37
N PHE A 347 1.66 3.39 18.90
CA PHE A 347 1.14 4.64 18.31
C PHE A 347 2.21 5.71 18.03
N ARG A 348 3.48 5.41 18.24
CA ARG A 348 4.57 6.39 18.14
C ARG A 348 4.78 6.94 16.73
N LEU A 349 4.45 6.13 15.70
CA LEU A 349 4.62 6.51 14.31
C LEU A 349 3.27 6.55 13.57
N ASP A 350 3.23 7.37 12.53
CA ASP A 350 2.10 7.47 11.64
C ASP A 350 1.96 6.18 10.80
N PRO A 351 0.88 5.39 10.97
CA PRO A 351 0.68 4.13 10.26
C PRO A 351 0.56 4.29 8.73
N LEU A 352 0.31 5.52 8.26
CA LEU A 352 0.19 5.82 6.83
C LEU A 352 1.55 5.89 6.13
N THR A 353 2.63 6.14 6.86
CA THR A 353 3.95 6.42 6.27
C THR A 353 5.07 5.54 6.84
N VAL A 354 4.76 4.71 7.84
CA VAL A 354 5.75 3.92 8.58
C VAL A 354 6.58 3.00 7.68
N VAL A 355 5.96 2.38 6.66
CA VAL A 355 6.66 1.48 5.72
C VAL A 355 7.66 2.24 4.86
N ALA A 356 7.25 3.38 4.28
CA ALA A 356 8.17 4.21 3.48
C ALA A 356 9.33 4.75 4.33
N ARG A 357 9.06 5.12 5.61
CA ARG A 357 10.09 5.54 6.56
C ARG A 357 11.09 4.43 6.82
N GLY A 358 10.63 3.21 7.12
CA GLY A 358 11.52 2.08 7.35
C GLY A 358 12.31 1.68 6.10
N ALA A 359 11.70 1.73 4.93
CA ALA A 359 12.41 1.52 3.68
C ALA A 359 13.52 2.56 3.45
N ALA A 360 13.31 3.83 3.82
CA ALA A 360 14.33 4.87 3.74
C ALA A 360 15.45 4.67 4.78
N ILE A 361 15.14 4.20 5.98
CA ILE A 361 16.15 3.82 6.99
C ILE A 361 17.01 2.67 6.46
N PHE A 362 16.38 1.63 5.91
CA PHE A 362 17.10 0.51 5.30
C PHE A 362 17.96 0.96 4.13
N ALA A 363 17.48 1.92 3.32
CA ALA A 363 18.24 2.47 2.20
C ALA A 363 19.57 3.07 2.66
N GLY A 364 19.61 3.73 3.81
CA GLY A 364 20.85 4.27 4.39
C GLY A 364 21.91 3.22 4.75
N THR A 365 21.52 1.94 4.87
CA THR A 365 22.45 0.83 5.09
C THR A 365 23.00 0.23 3.78
N GLN A 366 22.33 0.53 2.65
CA GLN A 366 22.71 0.01 1.34
C GLN A 366 23.77 0.90 0.70
N ARG A 367 24.85 0.30 0.21
CA ARG A 367 25.91 1.03 -0.50
C ARG A 367 25.72 0.90 -2.00
N VAL A 368 25.83 2.00 -2.71
CA VAL A 368 25.93 1.99 -4.18
C VAL A 368 27.39 1.57 -4.48
N GLY A 369 27.57 0.37 -5.01
CA GLY A 369 28.88 -0.04 -5.52
C GLY A 369 29.31 0.96 -6.61
N HIS A 370 30.58 1.37 -6.62
CA HIS A 370 31.14 2.10 -7.74
C HIS A 370 31.04 1.20 -8.98
N VAL A 371 30.11 1.54 -9.88
CA VAL A 371 30.24 1.12 -11.27
C VAL A 371 31.37 1.99 -11.82
N GLU A 372 32.58 1.47 -11.83
CA GLU A 372 33.63 2.05 -12.65
C GLU A 372 33.09 2.09 -14.07
N SER A 373 33.00 3.30 -14.62
CA SER A 373 32.72 3.49 -16.04
C SER A 373 33.89 2.86 -16.78
N VAL A 374 33.73 1.63 -17.23
CA VAL A 374 34.64 1.03 -18.21
C VAL A 374 34.46 1.87 -19.46
N GLN A 375 35.34 2.83 -19.66
CA GLN A 375 35.54 3.42 -20.97
C GLN A 375 35.93 2.27 -21.89
N ALA A 376 35.01 1.87 -22.75
CA ALA A 376 35.27 0.90 -23.79
C ALA A 376 36.37 1.46 -24.69
N ALA A 377 37.57 0.94 -24.57
CA ALA A 377 38.58 1.05 -25.58
C ALA A 377 38.05 0.31 -26.85
N PRO A 378 38.15 0.85 -28.04
CA PRO A 378 37.65 0.21 -29.24
C PRO A 378 38.52 -1.03 -29.57
N GLY A 379 37.91 -2.21 -29.44
CA GLY A 379 38.40 -3.46 -30.00
C GLY A 379 39.07 -4.41 -29.04
N GLN A 380 38.24 -5.16 -28.26
CA GLN A 380 38.50 -6.57 -27.91
C GLN A 380 37.28 -7.15 -27.18
N SER A 381 36.64 -8.13 -27.78
CA SER A 381 35.58 -8.93 -27.17
C SER A 381 36.21 -9.93 -26.18
N THR A 382 36.00 -9.73 -24.90
CA THR A 382 36.18 -10.78 -23.89
C THR A 382 34.96 -10.73 -22.96
N VAL A 383 34.21 -11.82 -22.97
CA VAL A 383 33.14 -12.12 -22.03
C VAL A 383 33.76 -12.45 -20.70
N GLU A 384 33.75 -11.55 -19.73
CA GLU A 384 33.99 -11.87 -18.33
C GLU A 384 32.71 -11.88 -17.55
N LYS A 385 32.39 -13.07 -17.01
CA LYS A 385 31.28 -13.27 -16.06
C LYS A 385 31.62 -12.57 -14.75
N GLY A 386 31.00 -11.44 -14.49
CA GLY A 386 31.10 -10.74 -13.22
C GLY A 386 30.43 -11.51 -12.08
N ARG A 387 31.15 -11.68 -11.00
CA ARG A 387 30.70 -12.24 -9.72
C ARG A 387 29.55 -11.43 -9.13
N THR A 388 28.37 -11.98 -9.21
CA THR A 388 27.22 -11.63 -8.38
C THR A 388 26.71 -12.94 -7.80
N ASN A 389 27.07 -13.23 -6.56
CA ASN A 389 26.36 -14.18 -5.68
C ASN A 389 27.28 -14.70 -4.56
N GLU A 390 27.61 -13.85 -3.60
CA GLU A 390 28.16 -14.35 -2.33
C GLU A 390 27.14 -14.34 -1.17
N PHE A 391 25.95 -13.75 -1.36
CA PHE A 391 24.94 -13.66 -0.28
C PHE A 391 23.82 -14.70 -0.38
N LEU A 392 23.72 -15.49 -1.46
CA LEU A 392 22.69 -16.52 -1.65
C LEU A 392 23.22 -17.96 -1.51
N GLU A 393 24.52 -18.18 -1.38
CA GLU A 393 25.09 -19.54 -1.22
C GLU A 393 25.19 -19.99 0.24
N GLU A 394 25.20 -19.10 1.23
CA GLU A 394 25.23 -19.49 2.64
C GLU A 394 23.92 -20.09 3.17
N THR A 395 22.80 -19.80 2.53
CA THR A 395 21.50 -20.39 2.91
C THR A 395 21.22 -21.76 2.29
N ARG A 396 21.98 -22.16 1.27
CA ARG A 396 21.79 -23.47 0.59
C ARG A 396 22.58 -24.62 1.20
N ASN A 397 23.63 -24.33 1.97
CA ASN A 397 24.51 -25.36 2.56
C ASN A 397 24.07 -25.85 3.96
N GLN A 398 22.99 -25.34 4.54
CA GLN A 398 22.47 -25.82 5.82
C GLN A 398 21.31 -26.82 5.72
N GLU A 399 20.76 -27.08 4.55
CA GLU A 399 19.70 -28.09 4.35
C GLU A 399 20.18 -29.45 3.82
N GLY A 400 21.49 -29.64 3.64
CA GLY A 400 22.08 -30.82 3.02
C GLY A 400 22.72 -31.86 3.97
N SER A 401 22.60 -31.72 5.30
CA SER A 401 23.15 -32.70 6.23
C SER A 401 22.24 -33.05 7.39
N ALA A 402 21.14 -33.74 7.10
CA ALA A 402 20.42 -34.62 8.03
C ALA A 402 19.64 -35.62 7.19
N GLY A 403 20.34 -36.69 6.82
CA GLY A 403 19.75 -37.93 6.34
C GLY A 403 19.46 -38.83 7.50
#